data_6e7779903c7f146e4944e9460caf2038
#
_entry.id   6e7779903c7f146e4944e9460caf2038
#
_cell.length_a   1.000
_cell.length_b   1.000
_cell.length_c   1.000
_cell.angle_alpha   90.00
_cell.angle_beta   90.00
_cell.angle_gamma   90.00
#
_symmetry.space_group_name_H-M   'P 1'
#
loop_
_entity.id
_entity.type
_entity.pdbx_description
1 polymer ?
#
loop_
_entity_poly.entity_id
_entity_poly.type
_entity_poly.pdbx_seq_one_letter_code
_entity_poly.pdbx_strand_id
1 'polypeptide(L)'
;MAGLQQPVRIERDPHGIPTLKAYNEHDLLFALGFVHAQDRLWQLETHRRIGAGRLSEAFGEAALDSDKFLRALGVRRAAAAQWANLKAESRAAVQAYTDGINAVIATQLHARPLEMLILGVQPQPWDPVDSLAWSIMMAYDLGANWSTELLRLRLALRLPVERINELLPPYPGEKPLATADYATLFRALKLDAGTATASFDQALDRLVAAAPPSGIEGVGSNNWVVAGSHSTTGSPLLANDPHLKLSVPALWYFARLEAPGIKVAGATLPGLPLVVLGQSEQLAWGFTNTGPDVQDLYIERLHPADPNQVQTPDGWAPLKTIDETIKVRGKPVVVVKVRESRHGPLISDAGLTDDLLGNKNRNAYAIAMRWTALDADVDAVGVGLAMNRATDVASFIEAAKGWVAPMQNMVVADRAGRIGYIAPGRVPLRKANNDLKGLVPALGWDARYDWGGWLSLDALPQLRDPERGWIATANQRVVAADYPHFLTSEWALPYRQRRIEQLLGAKPKLSIDDLAAIQADVKSLAAIEMLPWLQRAKSDHPLAAAAKQALEGFDGT
;
A
#
# COMPACT_ATOMS: atom_id res chain seq x y z
N MET A 1 19.84 26.29 15.87
CA MET A 1 18.44 25.86 16.02
C MET A 1 18.44 24.78 17.09
N ALA A 2 17.50 24.81 18.00
CA ALA A 2 17.41 23.79 19.05
C ALA A 2 17.19 22.41 18.41
N GLY A 3 17.87 21.38 18.90
CA GLY A 3 17.83 20.01 18.36
C GLY A 3 18.97 19.66 17.40
N LEU A 4 19.63 20.62 16.76
CA LEU A 4 20.84 20.37 15.96
C LEU A 4 22.08 20.22 16.85
N GLN A 5 22.93 19.26 16.52
CA GLN A 5 24.25 19.04 17.13
C GLN A 5 25.32 19.91 16.47
N GLN A 6 25.21 20.10 15.14
CA GLN A 6 26.14 20.90 14.33
C GLN A 6 25.36 21.68 13.26
N PRO A 7 25.97 22.72 12.64
CA PRO A 7 25.33 23.45 11.55
C PRO A 7 25.01 22.57 10.34
N VAL A 8 23.85 22.79 9.75
CA VAL A 8 23.43 22.15 8.49
C VAL A 8 23.30 23.19 7.40
N ARG A 9 23.76 22.87 6.20
CA ARG A 9 23.62 23.70 5.00
C ARG A 9 22.46 23.17 4.15
N ILE A 10 21.52 24.05 3.83
CA ILE A 10 20.38 23.76 2.94
C ILE A 10 20.51 24.65 1.71
N GLU A 11 20.66 24.04 0.54
CA GLU A 11 20.76 24.73 -0.75
C GLU A 11 19.59 24.28 -1.63
N ARG A 12 18.93 25.21 -2.32
CA ARG A 12 17.85 24.87 -3.27
C ARG A 12 18.30 25.15 -4.69
N ASP A 13 18.05 24.20 -5.59
CA ASP A 13 18.28 24.40 -7.02
C ASP A 13 17.18 25.30 -7.64
N PRO A 14 17.27 25.65 -8.96
CA PRO A 14 16.25 26.47 -9.63
C PRO A 14 14.84 25.88 -9.63
N HIS A 15 14.70 24.58 -9.38
CA HIS A 15 13.41 23.88 -9.25
C HIS A 15 12.92 23.80 -7.79
N GLY A 16 13.66 24.37 -6.85
CA GLY A 16 13.35 24.35 -5.42
C GLY A 16 13.74 23.05 -4.73
N ILE A 17 14.39 22.10 -5.40
CA ILE A 17 14.82 20.83 -4.82
C ILE A 17 15.97 21.07 -3.82
N PRO A 18 15.82 20.72 -2.53
CA PRO A 18 16.85 20.95 -1.54
C PRO A 18 17.99 19.93 -1.62
N THR A 19 19.19 20.44 -1.41
CA THR A 19 20.37 19.67 -1.06
C THR A 19 20.69 19.94 0.41
N LEU A 20 20.67 18.91 1.23
CA LEU A 20 20.92 18.97 2.67
C LEU A 20 22.33 18.42 2.94
N LYS A 21 23.19 19.23 3.56
CA LYS A 21 24.57 18.84 3.91
C LYS A 21 24.76 18.96 5.42
N ALA A 22 25.06 17.84 6.06
CA ALA A 22 25.27 17.75 7.49
C ALA A 22 26.60 17.05 7.83
N TYR A 23 27.06 17.19 9.06
CA TYR A 23 28.25 16.51 9.57
C TYR A 23 27.96 15.15 10.20
N ASN A 24 26.69 14.82 10.41
CA ASN A 24 26.24 13.55 10.95
C ASN A 24 24.83 13.24 10.45
N GLU A 25 24.40 12.00 10.61
CA GLU A 25 23.07 11.53 10.14
C GLU A 25 21.91 12.14 10.96
N HIS A 26 22.07 12.32 12.26
CA HIS A 26 21.06 12.95 13.10
C HIS A 26 20.66 14.31 12.54
N ASP A 27 21.63 15.19 12.29
CA ASP A 27 21.38 16.54 11.78
C ASP A 27 20.87 16.52 10.33
N LEU A 28 21.26 15.51 9.54
CA LEU A 28 20.75 15.30 8.18
C LEU A 28 19.25 14.97 8.19
N LEU A 29 18.84 14.04 9.06
CA LEU A 29 17.42 13.65 9.18
C LEU A 29 16.58 14.75 9.84
N PHE A 30 17.14 15.48 10.81
CA PHE A 30 16.54 16.71 11.32
C PHE A 30 16.27 17.71 10.19
N ALA A 31 17.27 17.97 9.33
CA ALA A 31 17.11 18.90 8.21
C ALA A 31 16.07 18.40 7.18
N LEU A 32 15.96 17.09 6.96
CA LEU A 32 14.92 16.54 6.11
C LEU A 32 13.52 16.79 6.69
N GLY A 33 13.33 16.54 7.99
CA GLY A 33 12.07 16.86 8.67
C GLY A 33 11.74 18.35 8.61
N PHE A 34 12.75 19.19 8.76
CA PHE A 34 12.62 20.65 8.66
C PHE A 34 12.12 21.10 7.28
N VAL A 35 12.76 20.67 6.18
CA VAL A 35 12.35 21.08 4.82
C VAL A 35 10.99 20.48 4.42
N HIS A 36 10.69 19.25 4.85
CA HIS A 36 9.35 18.68 4.66
C HIS A 36 8.27 19.53 5.34
N ALA A 37 8.51 19.95 6.58
CA ALA A 37 7.55 20.80 7.28
C ALA A 37 7.49 22.21 6.69
N GLN A 38 8.62 22.77 6.28
CA GLN A 38 8.67 24.11 5.67
C GLN A 38 7.84 24.17 4.38
N ASP A 39 7.93 23.14 3.54
CA ASP A 39 7.30 23.13 2.20
C ASP A 39 5.96 22.39 2.16
N ARG A 40 5.68 21.50 3.12
CA ARG A 40 4.56 20.54 3.07
C ARG A 40 3.80 20.40 4.39
N LEU A 41 3.76 21.47 5.21
CA LEU A 41 3.15 21.41 6.55
C LEU A 41 1.69 20.96 6.51
N TRP A 42 0.89 21.46 5.54
CA TRP A 42 -0.50 21.02 5.39
C TRP A 42 -0.63 19.54 5.02
N GLN A 43 0.25 19.05 4.13
CA GLN A 43 0.28 17.64 3.77
C GLN A 43 0.64 16.76 4.98
N LEU A 44 1.63 17.14 5.77
CA LEU A 44 1.97 16.46 7.02
C LEU A 44 0.79 16.44 7.99
N GLU A 45 0.13 17.58 8.18
CA GLU A 45 -1.05 17.67 9.05
C GLU A 45 -2.18 16.74 8.60
N THR A 46 -2.41 16.65 7.28
CA THR A 46 -3.42 15.76 6.71
C THR A 46 -3.04 14.29 6.90
N HIS A 47 -1.79 13.92 6.62
CA HIS A 47 -1.28 12.56 6.81
C HIS A 47 -1.41 12.10 8.27
N ARG A 48 -1.04 12.96 9.21
CA ARG A 48 -1.21 12.69 10.64
C ARG A 48 -2.66 12.45 11.03
N ARG A 49 -3.58 13.29 10.53
CA ARG A 49 -5.01 13.14 10.81
C ARG A 49 -5.59 11.87 10.22
N ILE A 50 -5.20 11.51 9.01
CA ILE A 50 -5.59 10.24 8.40
C ILE A 50 -5.08 9.08 9.26
N GLY A 51 -3.78 8.99 9.51
CA GLY A 51 -3.18 7.90 10.28
C GLY A 51 -3.75 7.76 11.70
N ALA A 52 -4.23 8.86 12.29
CA ALA A 52 -4.81 8.87 13.63
C ALA A 52 -6.35 8.76 13.67
N GLY A 53 -7.07 8.76 12.51
CA GLY A 53 -8.53 8.84 12.49
C GLY A 53 -9.03 10.11 13.17
N ARG A 54 -8.55 11.29 12.73
CA ARG A 54 -8.81 12.61 13.31
C ARG A 54 -9.19 13.67 12.26
N LEU A 55 -9.63 13.26 11.09
CA LEU A 55 -10.05 14.17 10.02
C LEU A 55 -11.24 15.02 10.43
N SER A 56 -12.20 14.47 11.18
CA SER A 56 -13.40 15.17 11.61
C SER A 56 -13.15 16.36 12.56
N GLU A 57 -11.98 16.43 13.20
CA GLU A 57 -11.57 17.63 13.94
C GLU A 57 -11.42 18.86 13.04
N ALA A 58 -11.07 18.67 11.77
CA ALA A 58 -10.92 19.73 10.78
C ALA A 58 -12.15 19.86 9.86
N PHE A 59 -12.67 18.72 9.38
CA PHE A 59 -13.69 18.66 8.32
C PHE A 59 -15.12 18.40 8.85
N GLY A 60 -15.28 18.21 10.17
CA GLY A 60 -16.60 17.98 10.78
C GLY A 60 -17.18 16.60 10.43
N GLU A 61 -18.50 16.55 10.39
CA GLU A 61 -19.27 15.32 10.22
C GLU A 61 -18.98 14.57 8.90
N ALA A 62 -18.61 15.29 7.84
CA ALA A 62 -18.28 14.70 6.54
C ALA A 62 -17.11 13.70 6.57
N ALA A 63 -16.21 13.82 7.55
CA ALA A 63 -15.08 12.90 7.72
C ALA A 63 -15.27 11.89 8.86
N LEU A 64 -16.42 11.91 9.55
CA LEU A 64 -16.62 11.10 10.74
C LEU A 64 -16.60 9.60 10.45
N ASP A 65 -17.19 9.17 9.36
CA ASP A 65 -17.23 7.74 9.02
C ASP A 65 -15.84 7.20 8.68
N SER A 66 -15.00 8.00 7.99
CA SER A 66 -13.60 7.66 7.76
C SER A 66 -12.81 7.57 9.07
N ASP A 67 -13.00 8.51 10.00
CA ASP A 67 -12.35 8.44 11.31
C ASP A 67 -12.78 7.20 12.10
N LYS A 68 -14.07 6.84 12.08
CA LYS A 68 -14.57 5.62 12.72
C LYS A 68 -13.90 4.36 12.14
N PHE A 69 -13.79 4.27 10.81
CA PHE A 69 -13.11 3.15 10.15
C PHE A 69 -11.64 3.06 10.57
N LEU A 70 -10.89 4.17 10.50
CA LEU A 70 -9.48 4.21 10.86
C LEU A 70 -9.23 3.92 12.35
N ARG A 71 -10.16 4.34 13.24
CA ARG A 71 -10.13 3.99 14.67
C ARG A 71 -10.42 2.50 14.88
N ALA A 72 -11.39 1.93 14.19
CA ALA A 72 -11.66 0.50 14.22
C ALA A 72 -10.45 -0.29 13.73
N LEU A 73 -9.88 0.05 12.57
CA LEU A 73 -8.68 -0.57 12.01
C LEU A 73 -7.45 -0.43 12.94
N GLY A 74 -7.37 0.67 13.70
CA GLY A 74 -6.35 0.81 14.72
C GLY A 74 -4.96 1.19 14.24
N VAL A 75 -4.84 1.91 13.11
CA VAL A 75 -3.55 2.31 12.50
C VAL A 75 -2.62 2.98 13.54
N ARG A 76 -3.12 3.98 14.28
CA ARG A 76 -2.29 4.66 15.28
C ARG A 76 -1.90 3.75 16.45
N ARG A 77 -2.76 2.80 16.85
CA ARG A 77 -2.42 1.81 17.90
C ARG A 77 -1.32 0.87 17.45
N ALA A 78 -1.39 0.38 16.20
CA ALA A 78 -0.34 -0.42 15.59
C ALA A 78 0.98 0.37 15.48
N ALA A 79 0.93 1.61 15.01
CA ALA A 79 2.09 2.49 14.94
C ALA A 79 2.74 2.75 16.30
N ALA A 80 1.94 2.92 17.37
CA ALA A 80 2.45 3.07 18.72
C ALA A 80 3.12 1.78 19.24
N ALA A 81 2.58 0.61 18.89
CA ALA A 81 3.20 -0.67 19.20
C ALA A 81 4.52 -0.86 18.42
N GLN A 82 4.56 -0.49 17.15
CA GLN A 82 5.79 -0.50 16.35
C GLN A 82 6.84 0.43 16.96
N TRP A 83 6.47 1.67 17.30
CA TRP A 83 7.38 2.62 17.96
C TRP A 83 8.01 2.05 19.22
N ALA A 84 7.23 1.37 20.06
CA ALA A 84 7.73 0.74 21.27
C ALA A 84 8.75 -0.39 20.99
N ASN A 85 8.66 -1.05 19.84
CA ASN A 85 9.50 -2.18 19.45
C ASN A 85 10.65 -1.81 18.50
N LEU A 86 10.72 -0.56 18.01
CA LEU A 86 11.81 -0.14 17.14
C LEU A 86 13.18 -0.32 17.79
N LYS A 87 14.16 -0.69 16.98
CA LYS A 87 15.58 -0.67 17.37
C LYS A 87 15.99 0.76 17.74
N ALA A 88 16.98 0.88 18.62
CA ALA A 88 17.47 2.19 19.10
C ALA A 88 17.89 3.13 17.95
N GLU A 89 18.55 2.60 16.91
CA GLU A 89 18.97 3.36 15.74
C GLU A 89 17.78 3.90 14.95
N SER A 90 16.79 3.06 14.62
CA SER A 90 15.57 3.47 13.91
C SER A 90 14.78 4.50 14.71
N ARG A 91 14.70 4.30 16.03
CA ARG A 91 14.04 5.25 16.94
C ARG A 91 14.74 6.60 16.94
N ALA A 92 16.07 6.62 16.99
CA ALA A 92 16.84 7.86 16.93
C ALA A 92 16.66 8.60 15.59
N ALA A 93 16.59 7.87 14.49
CA ALA A 93 16.36 8.44 13.16
C ALA A 93 14.95 9.10 13.05
N VAL A 94 13.90 8.40 13.47
CA VAL A 94 12.53 8.94 13.48
C VAL A 94 12.42 10.13 14.42
N GLN A 95 13.11 10.11 15.58
CA GLN A 95 13.11 11.22 16.54
C GLN A 95 13.79 12.46 15.95
N ALA A 96 14.98 12.32 15.35
CA ALA A 96 15.69 13.43 14.72
C ALA A 96 14.85 14.12 13.63
N TYR A 97 14.18 13.32 12.80
CA TYR A 97 13.25 13.81 11.79
C TYR A 97 12.05 14.55 12.41
N THR A 98 11.47 13.99 13.47
CA THR A 98 10.37 14.58 14.25
C THR A 98 10.78 15.94 14.82
N ASP A 99 11.97 16.03 15.39
CA ASP A 99 12.51 17.27 15.96
C ASP A 99 12.68 18.35 14.89
N GLY A 100 13.07 17.98 13.67
CA GLY A 100 13.13 18.88 12.52
C GLY A 100 11.76 19.46 12.13
N ILE A 101 10.73 18.63 12.05
CA ILE A 101 9.36 19.08 11.80
C ILE A 101 8.92 20.04 12.91
N ASN A 102 9.14 19.67 14.16
CA ASN A 102 8.73 20.46 15.31
C ASN A 102 9.48 21.80 15.40
N ALA A 103 10.70 21.87 14.91
CA ALA A 103 11.43 23.13 14.82
C ALA A 103 10.73 24.14 13.89
N VAL A 104 10.15 23.71 12.77
CA VAL A 104 9.34 24.58 11.90
C VAL A 104 8.05 24.98 12.60
N ILE A 105 7.33 24.03 13.21
CA ILE A 105 6.10 24.33 13.93
C ILE A 105 6.35 25.35 15.05
N ALA A 106 7.47 25.25 15.77
CA ALA A 106 7.77 26.18 16.86
C ALA A 106 8.23 27.57 16.39
N THR A 107 8.86 27.68 15.21
CA THR A 107 9.54 28.92 14.80
C THR A 107 8.92 29.64 13.59
N GLN A 108 8.14 28.93 12.75
CA GLN A 108 7.65 29.47 11.46
C GLN A 108 6.12 29.50 11.32
N LEU A 109 5.36 29.38 12.41
CA LEU A 109 3.89 29.38 12.37
C LEU A 109 3.26 30.70 11.86
N HIS A 110 4.03 31.77 11.73
CA HIS A 110 3.57 33.02 11.11
C HIS A 110 3.30 32.85 9.60
N ALA A 111 3.91 31.86 8.95
CA ALA A 111 3.74 31.50 7.55
C ALA A 111 2.92 30.23 7.38
N ARG A 112 1.81 30.09 8.11
CA ARG A 112 0.92 28.91 8.02
C ARG A 112 0.34 28.75 6.61
N PRO A 113 0.22 27.49 6.13
CA PRO A 113 -0.51 27.16 4.90
C PRO A 113 -1.94 27.75 4.90
N LEU A 114 -2.40 28.16 3.72
CA LEU A 114 -3.71 28.78 3.54
C LEU A 114 -4.86 27.87 3.99
N GLU A 115 -4.73 26.57 3.75
CA GLU A 115 -5.69 25.55 4.16
C GLU A 115 -5.90 25.54 5.69
N MET A 116 -4.81 25.69 6.45
CA MET A 116 -4.90 25.77 7.91
C MET A 116 -5.61 27.04 8.37
N LEU A 117 -5.42 28.14 7.66
CA LEU A 117 -6.10 29.40 7.96
C LEU A 117 -7.61 29.30 7.67
N ILE A 118 -7.98 28.78 6.51
CA ILE A 118 -9.38 28.61 6.08
C ILE A 118 -10.12 27.65 7.04
N LEU A 119 -9.48 26.54 7.38
CA LEU A 119 -10.08 25.53 8.26
C LEU A 119 -9.95 25.88 9.74
N GLY A 120 -9.21 26.93 10.11
CA GLY A 120 -8.95 27.27 11.51
C GLY A 120 -8.15 26.20 12.26
N VAL A 121 -7.34 25.41 11.55
CA VAL A 121 -6.53 24.35 12.12
C VAL A 121 -5.23 24.93 12.66
N GLN A 122 -4.87 24.54 13.89
CA GLN A 122 -3.56 24.83 14.49
C GLN A 122 -2.73 23.55 14.41
N PRO A 123 -1.51 23.59 13.83
CA PRO A 123 -0.62 22.44 13.85
C PRO A 123 -0.21 22.14 15.30
N GLN A 124 -0.30 20.88 15.67
CA GLN A 124 0.21 20.37 16.94
C GLN A 124 1.64 19.84 16.73
N PRO A 125 2.45 19.70 17.79
CA PRO A 125 3.73 19.01 17.67
C PRO A 125 3.56 17.65 16.99
N TRP A 126 4.46 17.35 16.05
CA TRP A 126 4.53 16.05 15.40
C TRP A 126 5.02 15.01 16.41
N ASP A 127 4.37 13.86 16.44
CA ASP A 127 4.74 12.72 17.27
C ASP A 127 5.48 11.68 16.40
N PRO A 128 6.55 11.03 16.85
CA PRO A 128 7.21 9.95 16.11
C PRO A 128 6.25 8.86 15.60
N VAL A 129 5.19 8.58 16.37
CA VAL A 129 4.13 7.64 15.97
C VAL A 129 3.37 8.10 14.72
N ASP A 130 3.32 9.41 14.43
CA ASP A 130 2.65 9.93 13.24
C ASP A 130 3.38 9.49 11.96
N SER A 131 4.72 9.42 11.99
CA SER A 131 5.53 8.89 10.88
C SER A 131 5.25 7.40 10.63
N LEU A 132 5.19 6.60 11.69
CA LEU A 132 4.89 5.17 11.56
C LEU A 132 3.45 4.93 11.12
N ALA A 133 2.49 5.69 11.63
CA ALA A 133 1.10 5.64 11.18
C ALA A 133 0.97 5.97 9.69
N TRP A 134 1.73 6.95 9.20
CA TRP A 134 1.78 7.27 7.78
C TRP A 134 2.39 6.15 6.94
N SER A 135 3.44 5.47 7.43
CA SER A 135 4.00 4.28 6.78
C SER A 135 2.95 3.16 6.64
N ILE A 136 2.13 2.91 7.68
CA ILE A 136 1.03 1.94 7.62
C ILE A 136 -0.03 2.41 6.60
N MET A 137 -0.36 3.70 6.55
CA MET A 137 -1.33 4.22 5.56
C MET A 137 -0.81 4.09 4.13
N MET A 138 0.50 4.27 3.89
CA MET A 138 1.10 3.99 2.57
C MET A 138 1.00 2.50 2.20
N ALA A 139 1.15 1.60 3.19
CA ALA A 139 0.91 0.17 2.97
C ALA A 139 -0.57 -0.14 2.70
N TYR A 140 -1.49 0.60 3.33
CA TYR A 140 -2.92 0.51 3.06
C TYR A 140 -3.25 0.94 1.63
N ASP A 141 -2.73 2.08 1.19
CA ASP A 141 -2.91 2.63 -0.16
C ASP A 141 -2.44 1.66 -1.26
N LEU A 142 -1.43 0.85 -0.96
CA LEU A 142 -0.78 -0.04 -1.92
C LEU A 142 -1.19 -1.53 -1.79
N GLY A 143 -2.16 -1.87 -0.93
CA GLY A 143 -2.47 -3.28 -0.66
C GLY A 143 -3.88 -3.57 -0.17
N ALA A 144 -4.90 -2.82 -0.56
CA ALA A 144 -6.26 -2.92 -0.02
C ALA A 144 -7.12 -4.00 -0.71
N ASN A 145 -6.70 -5.28 -0.73
CA ASN A 145 -7.46 -6.38 -1.34
C ASN A 145 -8.70 -6.83 -0.52
N TRP A 146 -8.80 -6.46 0.76
CA TRP A 146 -9.91 -6.83 1.64
C TRP A 146 -11.30 -6.45 1.07
N SER A 147 -11.39 -5.36 0.31
CA SER A 147 -12.65 -4.94 -0.32
C SER A 147 -13.10 -5.92 -1.41
N THR A 148 -12.17 -6.59 -2.11
CA THR A 148 -12.47 -7.63 -3.09
C THR A 148 -13.00 -8.90 -2.42
N GLU A 149 -12.51 -9.24 -1.21
CA GLU A 149 -13.08 -10.34 -0.43
C GLU A 149 -14.53 -10.05 -0.03
N LEU A 150 -14.83 -8.81 0.40
CA LEU A 150 -16.22 -8.40 0.69
C LEU A 150 -17.09 -8.44 -0.58
N LEU A 151 -16.56 -8.02 -1.72
CA LEU A 151 -17.28 -8.11 -2.99
C LEU A 151 -17.59 -9.57 -3.33
N ARG A 152 -16.64 -10.49 -3.20
CA ARG A 152 -16.87 -11.93 -3.42
C ARG A 152 -17.89 -12.50 -2.43
N LEU A 153 -17.83 -12.11 -1.15
CA LEU A 153 -18.87 -12.47 -0.17
C LEU A 153 -20.26 -12.01 -0.62
N ARG A 154 -20.42 -10.76 -1.02
CA ARG A 154 -21.68 -10.19 -1.50
C ARG A 154 -22.20 -10.93 -2.72
N LEU A 155 -21.36 -11.23 -3.68
CA LEU A 155 -21.72 -12.01 -4.87
C LEU A 155 -22.12 -13.45 -4.49
N ALA A 156 -21.41 -14.08 -3.55
CA ALA A 156 -21.65 -15.46 -3.13
C ALA A 156 -23.01 -15.69 -2.44
N LEU A 157 -23.57 -14.64 -1.84
CA LEU A 157 -24.94 -14.71 -1.31
C LEU A 157 -26.00 -14.86 -2.41
N ARG A 158 -25.69 -14.52 -3.66
CA ARG A 158 -26.62 -14.46 -4.80
C ARG A 158 -26.27 -15.36 -5.97
N LEU A 159 -24.98 -15.59 -6.20
CA LEU A 159 -24.46 -16.29 -7.36
C LEU A 159 -23.71 -17.56 -6.95
N PRO A 160 -23.72 -18.60 -7.78
CA PRO A 160 -22.83 -19.73 -7.59
C PRO A 160 -21.39 -19.33 -7.92
N VAL A 161 -20.42 -20.09 -7.39
CA VAL A 161 -18.98 -19.79 -7.49
C VAL A 161 -18.52 -19.69 -8.95
N GLU A 162 -19.08 -20.49 -9.86
CA GLU A 162 -18.74 -20.46 -11.29
C GLU A 162 -19.03 -19.10 -11.90
N ARG A 163 -20.19 -18.50 -11.57
CA ARG A 163 -20.57 -17.16 -12.06
C ARG A 163 -19.70 -16.06 -11.44
N ILE A 164 -19.27 -16.23 -10.20
CA ILE A 164 -18.34 -15.29 -9.54
C ILE A 164 -16.97 -15.33 -10.24
N ASN A 165 -16.48 -16.52 -10.59
CA ASN A 165 -15.22 -16.69 -11.32
C ASN A 165 -15.26 -16.15 -12.76
N GLU A 166 -16.44 -16.01 -13.37
CA GLU A 166 -16.60 -15.31 -14.65
C GLU A 166 -16.49 -13.78 -14.50
N LEU A 167 -17.01 -13.23 -13.40
CA LEU A 167 -16.97 -11.79 -13.11
C LEU A 167 -15.61 -11.34 -12.56
N LEU A 168 -14.98 -12.19 -11.75
CA LEU A 168 -13.68 -11.98 -11.12
C LEU A 168 -12.75 -13.15 -11.50
N PRO A 169 -12.31 -13.22 -12.77
CA PRO A 169 -11.57 -14.36 -13.27
C PRO A 169 -10.19 -14.46 -12.62
N PRO A 170 -9.64 -15.68 -12.50
CA PRO A 170 -8.26 -15.87 -12.12
C PRO A 170 -7.32 -15.24 -13.15
N TYR A 171 -6.06 -15.07 -12.79
CA TYR A 171 -5.05 -14.56 -13.72
C TYR A 171 -5.00 -15.43 -15.01
N PRO A 172 -4.75 -14.83 -16.19
CA PRO A 172 -4.76 -15.57 -17.45
C PRO A 172 -3.89 -16.84 -17.42
N GLY A 173 -4.51 -17.98 -17.72
CA GLY A 173 -3.87 -19.29 -17.70
C GLY A 173 -3.87 -20.00 -16.34
N GLU A 174 -4.43 -19.39 -15.29
CA GLU A 174 -4.59 -20.01 -13.98
C GLU A 174 -5.99 -20.62 -13.78
N LYS A 175 -6.06 -21.55 -12.83
CA LYS A 175 -7.33 -22.09 -12.33
C LYS A 175 -7.81 -21.29 -11.13
N PRO A 176 -9.11 -21.28 -10.82
CA PRO A 176 -9.61 -20.72 -9.56
C PRO A 176 -8.86 -21.32 -8.36
N LEU A 177 -8.43 -20.47 -7.43
CA LEU A 177 -7.64 -20.87 -6.25
C LEU A 177 -8.49 -21.53 -5.17
N ALA A 178 -9.69 -20.98 -4.89
CA ALA A 178 -10.61 -21.58 -3.93
C ALA A 178 -11.22 -22.86 -4.51
N THR A 179 -11.18 -23.91 -3.70
CA THR A 179 -11.77 -25.21 -4.04
C THR A 179 -13.10 -25.47 -3.32
N ALA A 180 -13.41 -24.66 -2.29
CA ALA A 180 -14.68 -24.72 -1.58
C ALA A 180 -15.82 -24.06 -2.36
N ASP A 181 -17.03 -24.60 -2.22
CA ASP A 181 -18.26 -23.88 -2.57
C ASP A 181 -18.60 -22.86 -1.46
N TYR A 182 -17.86 -21.74 -1.48
CA TYR A 182 -18.06 -20.68 -0.50
C TYR A 182 -19.41 -19.96 -0.65
N ALA A 183 -20.07 -20.08 -1.80
CA ALA A 183 -21.42 -19.56 -1.99
C ALA A 183 -22.43 -20.35 -1.15
N THR A 184 -22.36 -21.69 -1.15
CA THR A 184 -23.18 -22.52 -0.26
C THR A 184 -22.81 -22.30 1.21
N LEU A 185 -21.52 -22.13 1.53
CA LEU A 185 -21.04 -21.85 2.88
C LEU A 185 -21.67 -20.57 3.45
N PHE A 186 -21.62 -19.45 2.72
CA PHE A 186 -22.14 -18.17 3.21
C PHE A 186 -23.67 -18.14 3.30
N ARG A 187 -24.38 -18.77 2.36
CA ARG A 187 -25.84 -18.93 2.45
C ARG A 187 -26.25 -19.75 3.68
N ALA A 188 -25.47 -20.78 4.02
CA ALA A 188 -25.75 -21.58 5.23
C ALA A 188 -25.54 -20.78 6.53
N LEU A 189 -24.66 -19.79 6.55
CA LEU A 189 -24.46 -18.88 7.70
C LEU A 189 -25.61 -17.89 7.86
N LYS A 190 -26.43 -17.68 6.82
CA LYS A 190 -27.57 -16.73 6.82
C LYS A 190 -27.15 -15.33 7.25
N LEU A 191 -26.04 -14.85 6.72
CA LEU A 191 -25.44 -13.56 7.08
C LEU A 191 -26.39 -12.38 6.83
N ASP A 192 -27.28 -12.51 5.83
CA ASP A 192 -28.32 -11.55 5.44
C ASP A 192 -29.70 -11.88 6.04
N ALA A 193 -29.81 -12.89 6.92
CA ALA A 193 -31.09 -13.31 7.47
C ALA A 193 -31.69 -12.24 8.40
N GLY A 194 -32.83 -11.70 8.00
CA GLY A 194 -33.62 -10.75 8.79
C GLY A 194 -33.41 -9.29 8.42
N THR A 195 -32.54 -8.97 7.46
CA THR A 195 -32.46 -7.68 6.79
C THR A 195 -33.00 -7.78 5.37
N ALA A 196 -33.63 -6.71 4.86
CA ALA A 196 -33.82 -6.63 3.42
C ALA A 196 -32.44 -6.68 2.75
N THR A 197 -32.28 -7.47 1.68
CA THR A 197 -31.02 -7.62 0.92
C THR A 197 -30.39 -6.26 0.58
N ALA A 198 -31.22 -5.24 0.31
CA ALA A 198 -30.78 -3.88 0.08
C ALA A 198 -30.07 -3.24 1.29
N SER A 199 -30.48 -3.57 2.53
CA SER A 199 -29.84 -3.01 3.74
C SER A 199 -28.47 -3.61 3.99
N PHE A 200 -28.28 -4.91 3.71
CA PHE A 200 -26.97 -5.55 3.79
C PHE A 200 -25.99 -4.95 2.78
N ASP A 201 -26.43 -4.77 1.53
CA ASP A 201 -25.62 -4.14 0.48
C ASP A 201 -25.22 -2.70 0.84
N GLN A 202 -26.19 -1.91 1.33
CA GLN A 202 -25.91 -0.53 1.76
C GLN A 202 -24.95 -0.46 2.95
N ALA A 203 -24.99 -1.44 3.84
CA ALA A 203 -24.06 -1.50 4.98
C ALA A 203 -22.64 -1.82 4.51
N LEU A 204 -22.46 -2.76 3.57
CA LEU A 204 -21.17 -3.04 2.95
C LEU A 204 -20.65 -1.85 2.15
N ASP A 205 -21.52 -1.21 1.36
CA ASP A 205 -21.15 -0.02 0.59
C ASP A 205 -20.69 1.12 1.51
N ARG A 206 -21.36 1.32 2.65
CA ARG A 206 -20.93 2.31 3.65
C ARG A 206 -19.59 1.97 4.29
N LEU A 207 -19.35 0.69 4.60
CA LEU A 207 -18.07 0.25 5.17
C LEU A 207 -16.92 0.50 4.17
N VAL A 208 -17.11 0.15 2.90
CA VAL A 208 -16.11 0.39 1.86
C VAL A 208 -15.93 1.88 1.59
N ALA A 209 -17.02 2.66 1.56
CA ALA A 209 -16.96 4.11 1.33
C ALA A 209 -16.34 4.89 2.50
N ALA A 210 -16.42 4.39 3.72
CA ALA A 210 -15.78 4.99 4.90
C ALA A 210 -14.27 4.76 4.93
N ALA A 211 -13.81 3.67 4.34
CA ALA A 211 -12.40 3.40 4.19
C ALA A 211 -11.73 4.42 3.26
N PRO A 212 -10.52 4.90 3.55
CA PRO A 212 -9.78 5.71 2.60
C PRO A 212 -9.68 4.98 1.25
N PRO A 213 -9.92 5.67 0.12
CA PRO A 213 -9.79 5.04 -1.19
C PRO A 213 -8.35 4.59 -1.41
N SER A 214 -8.16 3.39 -1.94
CA SER A 214 -6.82 2.91 -2.33
C SER A 214 -6.23 3.80 -3.42
N GLY A 215 -4.95 4.13 -3.29
CA GLY A 215 -4.21 4.93 -4.27
C GLY A 215 -3.87 4.19 -5.56
N ILE A 216 -4.11 2.87 -5.62
CA ILE A 216 -3.74 2.02 -6.77
C ILE A 216 -4.92 1.64 -7.68
N GLU A 217 -6.15 1.95 -7.30
CA GLU A 217 -7.30 1.62 -8.13
C GLU A 217 -7.27 2.39 -9.46
N GLY A 218 -7.15 1.68 -10.57
CA GLY A 218 -7.04 2.24 -11.93
C GLY A 218 -5.67 2.84 -12.30
N VAL A 219 -4.66 2.71 -11.44
CA VAL A 219 -3.28 3.14 -11.67
C VAL A 219 -2.32 1.95 -11.60
N GLY A 220 -1.03 2.20 -11.70
CA GLY A 220 -0.02 1.15 -11.66
C GLY A 220 1.38 1.75 -11.48
N SER A 221 2.42 1.00 -11.82
CA SER A 221 3.79 1.51 -11.85
C SER A 221 4.59 0.72 -12.87
N ASN A 222 5.64 1.33 -13.40
CA ASN A 222 6.62 0.62 -14.20
C ASN A 222 8.01 0.81 -13.60
N ASN A 223 8.85 -0.18 -13.69
CA ASN A 223 10.28 -0.02 -13.55
C ASN A 223 11.03 -1.00 -14.46
N TRP A 224 12.23 -0.64 -14.83
CA TRP A 224 13.18 -1.55 -15.46
C TRP A 224 14.61 -1.11 -15.16
N VAL A 225 15.49 -2.10 -15.18
CA VAL A 225 16.92 -1.92 -15.04
C VAL A 225 17.63 -2.70 -16.14
N VAL A 226 18.62 -2.08 -16.76
CA VAL A 226 19.41 -2.64 -17.87
C VAL A 226 20.86 -2.75 -17.42
N ALA A 227 21.47 -3.92 -17.59
CA ALA A 227 22.87 -4.16 -17.26
C ALA A 227 23.81 -3.33 -18.14
N GLY A 228 25.00 -3.03 -17.65
CA GLY A 228 25.99 -2.27 -18.40
C GLY A 228 26.38 -2.90 -19.73
N SER A 229 26.36 -4.22 -19.85
CA SER A 229 26.59 -4.94 -21.12
C SER A 229 25.56 -4.63 -22.22
N HIS A 230 24.34 -4.24 -21.83
CA HIS A 230 23.22 -3.87 -22.73
C HIS A 230 22.98 -2.35 -22.78
N SER A 231 23.88 -1.55 -22.23
CA SER A 231 23.85 -0.09 -22.26
C SER A 231 24.88 0.47 -23.21
N THR A 232 24.57 1.58 -23.89
CA THR A 232 25.53 2.32 -24.71
C THR A 232 26.62 2.99 -23.92
N THR A 233 26.37 3.25 -22.63
CA THR A 233 27.36 3.88 -21.70
C THR A 233 28.31 2.88 -21.08
N GLY A 234 28.02 1.56 -21.17
CA GLY A 234 28.74 0.53 -20.45
C GLY A 234 28.43 0.46 -18.95
N SER A 235 27.60 1.38 -18.44
CA SER A 235 27.07 1.39 -17.05
C SER A 235 25.61 1.01 -17.06
N PRO A 236 25.06 0.43 -15.98
CA PRO A 236 23.64 0.12 -15.89
C PRO A 236 22.76 1.37 -16.01
N LEU A 237 21.58 1.19 -16.55
CA LEU A 237 20.54 2.22 -16.64
C LEU A 237 19.29 1.76 -15.89
N LEU A 238 18.63 2.67 -15.17
CA LEU A 238 17.40 2.40 -14.44
C LEU A 238 16.36 3.47 -14.76
N ALA A 239 15.12 3.05 -14.99
CA ALA A 239 13.97 3.93 -15.07
C ALA A 239 12.86 3.43 -14.13
N ASN A 240 12.11 4.38 -13.56
CA ASN A 240 10.98 4.08 -12.69
C ASN A 240 9.94 5.19 -12.77
N ASP A 241 8.70 4.83 -12.97
CA ASP A 241 7.54 5.73 -13.01
C ASP A 241 6.38 5.14 -12.18
N PRO A 242 6.28 5.50 -10.90
CA PRO A 242 5.15 5.11 -10.06
C PRO A 242 3.91 5.93 -10.45
N HIS A 243 2.88 5.26 -10.96
CA HIS A 243 1.60 5.87 -11.33
C HIS A 243 0.66 5.84 -10.13
N LEU A 244 0.81 6.80 -9.25
CA LEU A 244 -0.06 6.99 -8.09
C LEU A 244 -1.08 8.09 -8.37
N LYS A 245 -2.09 8.22 -7.50
CA LYS A 245 -3.10 9.26 -7.62
C LYS A 245 -2.45 10.65 -7.69
N LEU A 246 -2.87 11.44 -8.67
CA LEU A 246 -2.41 12.82 -8.81
C LEU A 246 -3.03 13.71 -7.73
N SER A 247 -2.22 14.52 -7.09
CA SER A 247 -2.62 15.46 -6.05
C SER A 247 -1.75 16.72 -6.07
N VAL A 248 -2.27 17.80 -5.47
CA VAL A 248 -1.54 19.04 -5.24
C VAL A 248 -1.61 19.35 -3.74
N PRO A 249 -0.46 19.34 -3.05
CA PRO A 249 0.86 18.98 -3.54
C PRO A 249 0.97 17.51 -3.92
N ALA A 250 1.96 17.18 -4.78
CA ALA A 250 2.26 15.80 -5.15
C ALA A 250 2.71 14.98 -3.94
N LEU A 251 2.52 13.65 -4.01
CA LEU A 251 2.96 12.74 -2.95
C LEU A 251 4.49 12.83 -2.73
N TRP A 252 5.24 12.84 -3.82
CA TRP A 252 6.69 12.84 -3.78
C TRP A 252 7.29 14.20 -3.48
N TYR A 253 8.39 14.20 -2.70
CA TYR A 253 9.23 15.35 -2.44
C TYR A 253 10.68 14.99 -2.75
N PHE A 254 11.29 15.65 -3.76
CA PHE A 254 12.67 15.37 -4.13
C PHE A 254 13.65 16.06 -3.17
N ALA A 255 14.71 15.35 -2.80
CA ALA A 255 15.78 15.86 -1.98
C ALA A 255 17.12 15.18 -2.29
N ARG A 256 18.24 15.89 -2.00
CA ARG A 256 19.60 15.36 -1.94
C ARG A 256 20.09 15.43 -0.50
N LEU A 257 20.56 14.31 0.02
CA LEU A 257 20.99 14.15 1.41
C LEU A 257 22.47 13.77 1.43
N GLU A 258 23.31 14.57 2.10
CA GLU A 258 24.75 14.38 2.18
C GLU A 258 25.23 14.47 3.63
N ALA A 259 25.78 13.37 4.15
CA ALA A 259 26.52 13.31 5.42
C ALA A 259 27.59 12.20 5.33
N PRO A 260 28.54 12.11 6.26
CA PRO A 260 29.49 10.99 6.30
C PRO A 260 28.76 9.64 6.29
N GLY A 261 29.08 8.80 5.31
CA GLY A 261 28.46 7.48 5.12
C GLY A 261 27.09 7.47 4.43
N ILE A 262 26.49 8.63 4.14
CA ILE A 262 25.23 8.76 3.39
C ILE A 262 25.38 9.86 2.32
N LYS A 263 25.13 9.47 1.06
CA LYS A 263 24.99 10.42 -0.04
C LYS A 263 23.97 9.88 -1.02
N VAL A 264 22.74 10.32 -0.85
CA VAL A 264 21.58 9.81 -1.60
C VAL A 264 20.76 10.96 -2.17
N ALA A 265 20.12 10.72 -3.31
CA ALA A 265 19.23 11.66 -3.94
C ALA A 265 18.02 10.92 -4.51
N GLY A 266 16.83 11.51 -4.42
CA GLY A 266 15.63 10.93 -5.01
C GLY A 266 14.34 11.43 -4.41
N ALA A 267 13.31 10.63 -4.56
CA ALA A 267 11.98 10.90 -4.05
C ALA A 267 11.86 10.44 -2.58
N THR A 268 11.52 11.38 -1.73
CA THR A 268 11.15 11.16 -0.32
C THR A 268 9.64 11.28 -0.17
N LEU A 269 9.11 10.86 0.97
CA LEU A 269 7.71 11.04 1.35
C LEU A 269 7.61 11.95 2.57
N PRO A 270 6.95 13.12 2.49
CA PRO A 270 6.68 13.92 3.68
C PRO A 270 6.00 13.10 4.77
N GLY A 271 6.68 12.98 5.91
CA GLY A 271 6.30 12.09 7.01
C GLY A 271 7.30 10.96 7.27
N LEU A 272 8.21 10.64 6.33
CA LEU A 272 9.21 9.58 6.49
C LEU A 272 10.64 10.07 6.31
N PRO A 273 11.61 9.61 7.15
CA PRO A 273 13.00 10.08 7.17
C PRO A 273 13.92 9.30 6.20
N LEU A 274 13.51 9.04 4.95
CA LEU A 274 14.32 8.27 4.01
C LEU A 274 14.07 8.63 2.55
N VAL A 275 14.99 8.28 1.66
CA VAL A 275 14.80 8.30 0.21
C VAL A 275 14.18 6.95 -0.19
N VAL A 276 12.93 7.00 -0.70
CA VAL A 276 12.18 5.80 -1.07
C VAL A 276 12.64 5.28 -2.44
N LEU A 277 12.71 6.16 -3.44
CA LEU A 277 13.15 5.86 -4.81
C LEU A 277 14.31 6.78 -5.14
N GLY A 278 15.41 6.25 -5.66
CA GLY A 278 16.52 7.14 -5.93
C GLY A 278 17.84 6.46 -6.25
N GLN A 279 18.89 7.20 -5.92
CA GLN A 279 20.27 6.75 -6.15
C GLN A 279 21.20 7.24 -5.04
N SER A 280 22.28 6.49 -4.85
CA SER A 280 23.47 6.88 -4.12
C SER A 280 24.64 7.03 -5.09
N GLU A 281 25.85 7.23 -4.58
CA GLU A 281 27.07 7.16 -5.41
C GLU A 281 27.35 5.75 -5.94
N GLN A 282 26.78 4.71 -5.34
CA GLN A 282 27.07 3.31 -5.63
C GLN A 282 25.90 2.57 -6.28
N LEU A 283 24.67 2.99 -6.01
CA LEU A 283 23.44 2.30 -6.39
C LEU A 283 22.40 3.23 -7.01
N ALA A 284 21.52 2.66 -7.82
CA ALA A 284 20.21 3.23 -8.15
C ALA A 284 19.14 2.16 -7.90
N TRP A 285 17.97 2.59 -7.40
CA TRP A 285 16.85 1.69 -7.12
C TRP A 285 15.50 2.32 -7.45
N GLY A 286 14.53 1.47 -7.79
CA GLY A 286 13.16 1.86 -8.11
C GLY A 286 12.17 0.77 -7.77
N PHE A 287 10.91 1.15 -7.50
CA PHE A 287 9.89 0.25 -7.00
C PHE A 287 8.63 0.27 -7.87
N THR A 288 8.00 -0.90 -7.98
CA THR A 288 6.59 -1.01 -8.38
C THR A 288 5.83 -1.83 -7.34
N ASN A 289 4.53 -1.61 -7.21
CA ASN A 289 3.73 -2.38 -6.27
C ASN A 289 3.62 -3.85 -6.73
N THR A 290 3.76 -4.80 -5.78
CA THR A 290 3.56 -6.23 -6.03
C THR A 290 2.08 -6.61 -5.87
N GLY A 291 1.35 -5.98 -4.94
CA GLY A 291 -0.05 -6.29 -4.64
C GLY A 291 -0.24 -7.67 -4.00
N PRO A 292 0.53 -8.02 -2.94
CA PRO A 292 0.41 -9.33 -2.30
C PRO A 292 -0.89 -9.44 -1.51
N ASP A 293 -1.37 -10.67 -1.36
CA ASP A 293 -2.50 -10.99 -0.50
C ASP A 293 -2.01 -11.19 0.95
N VAL A 294 -1.95 -10.08 1.68
CA VAL A 294 -1.46 -9.97 3.07
C VAL A 294 -2.52 -9.43 4.04
N GLN A 295 -3.74 -9.32 3.54
CA GLN A 295 -4.93 -8.95 4.29
C GLN A 295 -5.96 -10.06 4.12
N ASP A 296 -6.36 -10.74 5.20
CA ASP A 296 -7.44 -11.71 5.19
C ASP A 296 -8.57 -11.22 6.11
N LEU A 297 -9.80 -11.32 5.63
CA LEU A 297 -10.97 -11.08 6.46
C LEU A 297 -11.43 -12.36 7.13
N TYR A 298 -11.91 -12.23 8.36
CA TYR A 298 -12.49 -13.31 9.14
C TYR A 298 -13.90 -12.96 9.61
N ILE A 299 -14.85 -13.86 9.34
CA ILE A 299 -16.16 -13.81 9.96
C ILE A 299 -16.02 -14.40 11.36
N GLU A 300 -16.13 -13.55 12.36
CA GLU A 300 -16.07 -13.92 13.77
C GLU A 300 -17.47 -14.18 14.29
N ARG A 301 -17.69 -15.34 14.93
CA ARG A 301 -18.96 -15.64 15.58
C ARG A 301 -18.97 -15.11 17.00
N LEU A 302 -19.86 -14.17 17.29
CA LEU A 302 -20.00 -13.58 18.62
C LEU A 302 -20.88 -14.45 19.52
N HIS A 303 -20.60 -14.43 20.84
CA HIS A 303 -21.37 -15.16 21.80
C HIS A 303 -22.79 -14.56 21.94
N PRO A 304 -23.87 -15.37 21.88
CA PRO A 304 -25.24 -14.85 21.87
C PRO A 304 -25.64 -14.01 23.09
N ALA A 305 -25.06 -14.31 24.25
CA ALA A 305 -25.37 -13.62 25.50
C ALA A 305 -24.30 -12.58 25.90
N ASP A 306 -23.11 -12.57 25.25
CA ASP A 306 -22.03 -11.63 25.56
C ASP A 306 -21.28 -11.24 24.28
N PRO A 307 -21.58 -10.10 23.67
CA PRO A 307 -20.98 -9.66 22.41
C PRO A 307 -19.47 -9.35 22.52
N ASN A 308 -18.90 -9.38 23.73
CA ASN A 308 -17.46 -9.24 23.94
C ASN A 308 -16.71 -10.59 23.99
N GLN A 309 -17.36 -11.69 23.63
CA GLN A 309 -16.75 -12.99 23.44
C GLN A 309 -16.91 -13.46 21.99
N VAL A 310 -15.92 -14.17 21.52
CA VAL A 310 -15.85 -14.73 20.14
C VAL A 310 -15.58 -16.22 20.20
N GLN A 311 -16.18 -16.97 19.29
CA GLN A 311 -15.91 -18.38 19.13
C GLN A 311 -14.53 -18.59 18.48
N THR A 312 -13.70 -19.40 19.11
CA THR A 312 -12.41 -19.88 18.59
C THR A 312 -12.46 -21.40 18.43
N PRO A 313 -11.46 -22.03 17.81
CA PRO A 313 -11.37 -23.49 17.75
C PRO A 313 -11.42 -24.17 19.13
N ASP A 314 -10.92 -23.48 20.18
CA ASP A 314 -10.81 -24.01 21.53
C ASP A 314 -12.00 -23.62 22.44
N GLY A 315 -13.00 -22.92 21.90
CA GLY A 315 -14.18 -22.46 22.63
C GLY A 315 -14.36 -20.95 22.61
N TRP A 316 -15.05 -20.39 23.60
CA TRP A 316 -15.31 -18.95 23.71
C TRP A 316 -14.14 -18.22 24.33
N ALA A 317 -13.68 -17.13 23.70
CA ALA A 317 -12.60 -16.28 24.17
C ALA A 317 -13.04 -14.81 24.24
N PRO A 318 -12.52 -14.03 25.22
CA PRO A 318 -12.82 -12.61 25.31
C PRO A 318 -12.20 -11.82 24.16
N LEU A 319 -12.92 -10.81 23.67
CA LEU A 319 -12.39 -9.79 22.77
C LEU A 319 -11.70 -8.70 23.59
N LYS A 320 -10.59 -8.19 23.08
CA LYS A 320 -10.00 -6.96 23.62
C LYS A 320 -10.88 -5.78 23.20
N THR A 321 -11.34 -4.99 24.15
CA THR A 321 -12.26 -3.87 23.92
C THR A 321 -11.58 -2.55 24.26
N ILE A 322 -11.75 -1.54 23.39
CA ILE A 322 -11.16 -0.21 23.51
C ILE A 322 -12.24 0.82 23.21
N ASP A 323 -12.39 1.84 24.05
CA ASP A 323 -13.25 2.99 23.79
C ASP A 323 -12.43 4.08 23.08
N GLU A 324 -12.77 4.36 21.82
CA GLU A 324 -12.13 5.39 21.00
C GLU A 324 -12.97 6.66 21.00
N THR A 325 -12.36 7.78 21.34
CA THR A 325 -13.01 9.09 21.36
C THR A 325 -12.67 9.89 20.12
N ILE A 326 -13.68 10.28 19.36
CA ILE A 326 -13.56 11.07 18.13
C ILE A 326 -14.12 12.47 18.38
N LYS A 327 -13.29 13.49 18.22
CA LYS A 327 -13.70 14.89 18.26
C LYS A 327 -14.20 15.31 16.88
N VAL A 328 -15.39 15.90 16.83
CA VAL A 328 -16.03 16.35 15.58
C VAL A 328 -16.23 17.86 15.64
N ARG A 329 -15.70 18.58 14.66
CA ARG A 329 -15.81 20.03 14.60
C ARG A 329 -17.29 20.46 14.61
N GLY A 330 -17.65 21.32 15.56
CA GLY A 330 -19.01 21.86 15.69
C GLY A 330 -20.06 20.86 16.20
N LYS A 331 -19.65 19.69 16.69
CA LYS A 331 -20.54 18.64 17.19
C LYS A 331 -20.05 18.09 18.55
N PRO A 332 -20.90 17.40 19.28
CA PRO A 332 -20.46 16.61 20.43
C PRO A 332 -19.44 15.54 20.06
N VAL A 333 -18.63 15.14 21.02
CA VAL A 333 -17.70 14.00 20.87
C VAL A 333 -18.47 12.72 20.58
N VAL A 334 -17.93 11.88 19.72
CA VAL A 334 -18.44 10.54 19.44
C VAL A 334 -17.52 9.51 20.10
N VAL A 335 -18.10 8.57 20.83
CA VAL A 335 -17.37 7.43 21.40
C VAL A 335 -17.72 6.19 20.59
N VAL A 336 -16.70 5.52 20.07
CA VAL A 336 -16.82 4.26 19.32
C VAL A 336 -16.14 3.18 20.12
N LYS A 337 -16.85 2.09 20.40
CA LYS A 337 -16.28 0.90 21.02
C LYS A 337 -15.73 0.01 19.92
N VAL A 338 -14.41 -0.18 19.90
CA VAL A 338 -13.72 -1.07 18.95
C VAL A 338 -13.22 -2.31 19.66
N ARG A 339 -13.28 -3.45 18.99
CA ARG A 339 -12.88 -4.74 19.54
C ARG A 339 -11.80 -5.37 18.66
N GLU A 340 -10.97 -6.20 19.26
CA GLU A 340 -9.92 -6.96 18.56
C GLU A 340 -10.05 -8.44 18.92
N SER A 341 -10.08 -9.30 17.92
CA SER A 341 -10.00 -10.76 18.05
C SER A 341 -8.54 -11.23 17.90
N ARG A 342 -8.34 -12.54 17.94
CA ARG A 342 -7.03 -13.15 17.61
C ARG A 342 -6.60 -12.91 16.15
N HIS A 343 -7.53 -12.57 15.26
CA HIS A 343 -7.26 -12.21 13.87
C HIS A 343 -7.04 -10.72 13.65
N GLY A 344 -7.17 -9.89 14.69
CA GLY A 344 -6.98 -8.45 14.62
C GLY A 344 -8.25 -7.64 14.86
N PRO A 345 -8.27 -6.37 14.44
CA PRO A 345 -9.36 -5.46 14.69
C PRO A 345 -10.65 -5.90 13.96
N LEU A 346 -11.78 -5.74 14.67
CA LEU A 346 -13.11 -5.93 14.08
C LEU A 346 -13.47 -4.65 13.29
N ILE A 347 -13.23 -4.66 11.99
CA ILE A 347 -13.53 -3.49 11.13
C ILE A 347 -15.03 -3.19 11.06
N SER A 348 -15.89 -4.18 11.33
CA SER A 348 -17.33 -3.99 11.46
C SER A 348 -17.73 -3.14 12.66
N ASP A 349 -16.83 -2.90 13.64
CA ASP A 349 -17.07 -2.04 14.79
C ASP A 349 -16.94 -0.55 14.48
N ALA A 350 -16.70 -0.18 13.24
CA ALA A 350 -16.68 1.23 12.80
C ALA A 350 -18.01 1.97 13.03
N GLY A 351 -19.03 1.29 13.55
CA GLY A 351 -20.35 1.89 13.84
C GLY A 351 -21.11 2.31 12.57
N LEU A 352 -20.71 1.77 11.42
CA LEU A 352 -21.30 2.05 10.11
C LEU A 352 -22.30 0.96 9.69
N THR A 353 -22.37 -0.10 10.48
CA THR A 353 -22.92 -1.39 10.04
C THR A 353 -23.72 -2.09 11.13
N ASP A 354 -24.51 -1.34 11.90
CA ASP A 354 -25.46 -1.95 12.84
C ASP A 354 -26.36 -3.02 12.16
N ASP A 355 -26.43 -2.97 10.85
CA ASP A 355 -27.22 -3.86 9.99
C ASP A 355 -26.38 -4.86 9.18
N LEU A 356 -25.03 -4.86 9.28
CA LEU A 356 -24.18 -5.62 8.36
C LEU A 356 -24.40 -7.13 8.46
N LEU A 357 -24.71 -7.63 9.63
CA LEU A 357 -24.81 -9.07 9.88
C LEU A 357 -26.11 -9.48 10.57
N GLY A 358 -27.22 -8.81 10.21
CA GLY A 358 -28.57 -9.21 10.60
C GLY A 358 -29.14 -8.46 11.80
N ASN A 359 -30.01 -7.50 11.56
CA ASN A 359 -30.59 -6.63 12.60
C ASN A 359 -31.45 -7.37 13.66
N LYS A 360 -31.97 -8.54 13.36
CA LYS A 360 -32.70 -9.39 14.33
C LYS A 360 -31.78 -10.27 15.18
N ASN A 361 -30.53 -10.49 14.68
CA ASN A 361 -29.46 -11.20 15.37
C ASN A 361 -28.23 -10.28 15.56
N ARG A 362 -28.43 -9.10 16.12
CA ARG A 362 -27.46 -7.99 16.26
C ARG A 362 -26.04 -8.37 16.71
N ASN A 363 -25.85 -9.57 17.22
CA ASN A 363 -24.63 -10.00 17.84
C ASN A 363 -24.10 -11.34 17.29
N ALA A 364 -24.61 -11.83 16.15
CA ALA A 364 -24.23 -13.16 15.70
C ALA A 364 -22.82 -13.21 15.11
N TYR A 365 -22.40 -12.16 14.35
CA TYR A 365 -21.13 -12.15 13.66
C TYR A 365 -20.50 -10.74 13.62
N ALA A 366 -19.18 -10.70 13.43
CA ALA A 366 -18.39 -9.50 13.15
C ALA A 366 -17.35 -9.81 12.07
N ILE A 367 -16.74 -8.80 11.46
CA ILE A 367 -15.67 -8.97 10.48
C ILE A 367 -14.37 -8.45 11.06
N ALA A 368 -13.40 -9.33 11.27
CA ALA A 368 -12.04 -8.99 11.65
C ALA A 368 -11.14 -8.89 10.41
N MET A 369 -10.10 -8.06 10.49
CA MET A 369 -9.05 -7.96 9.48
C MET A 369 -7.70 -8.38 10.06
N ARG A 370 -7.11 -9.45 9.52
CA ARG A 370 -5.72 -9.80 9.78
C ARG A 370 -4.84 -9.16 8.69
N TRP A 371 -3.91 -8.32 9.08
CA TRP A 371 -3.06 -7.60 8.16
C TRP A 371 -1.63 -7.45 8.70
N THR A 372 -0.63 -7.84 7.89
CA THR A 372 0.79 -7.87 8.31
C THR A 372 1.37 -6.50 8.62
N ALA A 373 0.86 -5.41 8.02
CA ALA A 373 1.31 -4.06 8.31
C ALA A 373 0.93 -3.57 9.73
N LEU A 374 -0.02 -4.23 10.39
CA LEU A 374 -0.40 -3.93 11.78
C LEU A 374 0.47 -4.66 12.81
N ASP A 375 1.38 -5.53 12.39
CA ASP A 375 2.26 -6.26 13.31
C ASP A 375 3.20 -5.29 14.04
N ALA A 376 3.42 -5.56 15.33
CA ALA A 376 4.17 -4.66 16.20
C ALA A 376 5.69 -4.65 15.97
N ASP A 377 6.22 -5.65 15.27
CA ASP A 377 7.64 -5.82 14.99
C ASP A 377 8.09 -5.28 13.62
N VAL A 378 7.28 -4.42 12.98
CA VAL A 378 7.61 -3.79 11.70
C VAL A 378 8.54 -2.60 11.93
N ASP A 379 9.68 -2.57 11.21
CA ASP A 379 10.65 -1.47 11.21
C ASP A 379 10.95 -1.01 9.76
N ALA A 380 9.96 -0.42 9.11
CA ALA A 380 10.11 0.07 7.73
C ALA A 380 11.17 1.18 7.59
N VAL A 381 11.32 2.03 8.62
CA VAL A 381 12.31 3.13 8.61
C VAL A 381 13.73 2.57 8.69
N GLY A 382 14.01 1.68 9.63
CA GLY A 382 15.35 1.09 9.78
C GLY A 382 15.78 0.32 8.53
N VAL A 383 14.86 -0.44 7.93
CA VAL A 383 15.10 -1.17 6.67
C VAL A 383 15.34 -0.18 5.51
N GLY A 384 14.52 0.86 5.37
CA GLY A 384 14.69 1.88 4.34
C GLY A 384 16.02 2.62 4.44
N LEU A 385 16.46 2.98 5.65
CA LEU A 385 17.77 3.58 5.88
C LEU A 385 18.92 2.61 5.59
N ALA A 386 18.76 1.31 5.90
CA ALA A 386 19.75 0.29 5.54
C ALA A 386 19.87 0.14 4.01
N MET A 387 18.76 0.18 3.27
CA MET A 387 18.79 0.21 1.81
C MET A 387 19.48 1.48 1.27
N ASN A 388 19.24 2.64 1.87
CA ASN A 388 19.89 3.90 1.47
C ASN A 388 21.42 3.87 1.69
N ARG A 389 21.91 3.05 2.62
CA ARG A 389 23.36 2.88 2.91
C ARG A 389 23.98 1.71 2.16
N ALA A 390 23.19 0.91 1.43
CA ALA A 390 23.72 -0.21 0.67
C ALA A 390 24.73 0.25 -0.38
N THR A 391 25.75 -0.58 -0.65
CA THR A 391 26.88 -0.23 -1.53
C THR A 391 26.95 -1.07 -2.80
N ASP A 392 26.16 -2.15 -2.86
CA ASP A 392 26.06 -3.04 -4.02
C ASP A 392 24.70 -3.76 -4.05
N VAL A 393 24.41 -4.43 -5.16
CA VAL A 393 23.15 -5.19 -5.36
C VAL A 393 22.94 -6.23 -4.24
N ALA A 394 23.99 -6.88 -3.75
CA ALA A 394 23.87 -7.93 -2.74
C ALA A 394 23.45 -7.35 -1.38
N SER A 395 24.11 -6.27 -0.94
CA SER A 395 23.81 -5.59 0.33
C SER A 395 22.43 -4.91 0.30
N PHE A 396 21.99 -4.39 -0.86
CA PHE A 396 20.65 -3.85 -1.02
C PHE A 396 19.58 -4.95 -0.85
N ILE A 397 19.75 -6.10 -1.53
CA ILE A 397 18.81 -7.23 -1.42
C ILE A 397 18.78 -7.76 0.01
N GLU A 398 19.92 -7.84 0.68
CA GLU A 398 19.98 -8.30 2.07
C GLU A 398 19.27 -7.33 3.01
N ALA A 399 19.49 -6.02 2.87
CA ALA A 399 18.76 -5.02 3.63
C ALA A 399 17.25 -5.09 3.38
N ALA A 400 16.84 -5.24 2.11
CA ALA A 400 15.43 -5.31 1.71
C ALA A 400 14.67 -6.51 2.29
N LYS A 401 15.34 -7.60 2.65
CA LYS A 401 14.71 -8.77 3.30
C LYS A 401 14.00 -8.42 4.61
N GLY A 402 14.42 -7.37 5.31
CA GLY A 402 13.73 -6.87 6.50
C GLY A 402 12.42 -6.12 6.22
N TRP A 403 12.10 -5.83 4.96
CA TRP A 403 10.91 -5.07 4.57
C TRP A 403 9.64 -5.92 4.73
N VAL A 404 8.65 -5.41 5.46
CA VAL A 404 7.41 -6.14 5.75
C VAL A 404 6.25 -5.70 4.86
N ALA A 405 6.01 -4.38 4.80
CA ALA A 405 4.88 -3.81 4.05
C ALA A 405 5.15 -2.33 3.68
N PRO A 406 4.62 -1.87 2.52
CA PRO A 406 3.96 -2.66 1.46
C PRO A 406 4.96 -3.50 0.67
N MET A 407 4.60 -4.70 0.22
CA MET A 407 5.48 -5.50 -0.63
C MET A 407 5.67 -4.82 -1.99
N GLN A 408 6.91 -4.66 -2.41
CA GLN A 408 7.27 -3.94 -3.64
C GLN A 408 8.15 -4.80 -4.54
N ASN A 409 8.01 -4.64 -5.84
CA ASN A 409 9.00 -5.12 -6.80
C ASN A 409 10.15 -4.12 -6.84
N MET A 410 11.23 -4.40 -6.16
CA MET A 410 12.40 -3.54 -6.06
C MET A 410 13.44 -3.94 -7.10
N VAL A 411 13.73 -3.06 -8.07
CA VAL A 411 14.89 -3.21 -8.97
C VAL A 411 16.04 -2.35 -8.48
N VAL A 412 17.25 -2.85 -8.66
CA VAL A 412 18.48 -2.18 -8.22
C VAL A 412 19.60 -2.41 -9.22
N ALA A 413 20.45 -1.41 -9.39
CA ALA A 413 21.68 -1.49 -10.16
C ALA A 413 22.86 -0.93 -9.35
N ASP A 414 24.04 -1.51 -9.50
CA ASP A 414 25.26 -1.00 -8.87
C ASP A 414 26.29 -0.50 -9.89
N ARG A 415 27.23 0.29 -9.38
CA ARG A 415 28.29 0.88 -10.18
C ARG A 415 29.26 -0.15 -10.79
N ALA A 416 29.29 -1.39 -10.26
CA ALA A 416 30.07 -2.49 -10.82
C ALA A 416 29.43 -3.11 -12.07
N GLY A 417 28.23 -2.67 -12.46
CA GLY A 417 27.55 -3.13 -13.65
C GLY A 417 26.48 -4.21 -13.40
N ARG A 418 26.29 -4.64 -12.16
CA ARG A 418 25.33 -5.67 -11.78
C ARG A 418 23.94 -5.08 -11.63
N ILE A 419 22.94 -5.92 -11.87
CA ILE A 419 21.53 -5.61 -11.70
C ILE A 419 20.85 -6.66 -10.82
N GLY A 420 19.85 -6.23 -10.06
CA GLY A 420 19.13 -7.12 -9.15
C GLY A 420 17.66 -6.78 -9.03
N TYR A 421 16.92 -7.75 -8.52
CA TYR A 421 15.51 -7.65 -8.19
C TYR A 421 15.21 -8.45 -6.93
N ILE A 422 14.33 -7.90 -6.10
CA ILE A 422 13.69 -8.61 -4.99
C ILE A 422 12.28 -8.08 -4.81
N ALA A 423 11.34 -8.97 -4.46
CA ALA A 423 10.01 -8.58 -3.99
C ALA A 423 9.88 -8.90 -2.49
N PRO A 424 10.38 -8.03 -1.60
CA PRO A 424 10.35 -8.27 -0.16
C PRO A 424 8.99 -7.97 0.44
N GLY A 425 8.58 -8.77 1.41
CA GLY A 425 7.34 -8.59 2.15
C GLY A 425 7.10 -9.73 3.13
N ARG A 426 6.24 -9.51 4.12
CA ARG A 426 5.79 -10.55 5.03
C ARG A 426 4.56 -11.23 4.43
N VAL A 427 4.76 -12.31 3.69
CA VAL A 427 3.71 -13.07 3.01
C VAL A 427 3.22 -14.21 3.90
N PRO A 428 1.91 -14.30 4.21
CA PRO A 428 1.36 -15.36 5.03
C PRO A 428 1.35 -16.70 4.29
N LEU A 429 1.72 -17.77 5.00
CA LEU A 429 1.52 -19.15 4.54
C LEU A 429 0.12 -19.61 4.95
N ARG A 430 -0.74 -19.80 3.98
CA ARG A 430 -2.05 -20.41 4.20
C ARG A 430 -1.89 -21.94 4.28
N LYS A 431 -2.54 -22.57 5.26
CA LYS A 431 -2.46 -24.01 5.49
C LYS A 431 -2.88 -24.80 4.24
N ALA A 432 -2.33 -25.99 4.06
CA ALA A 432 -2.62 -26.82 2.89
C ALA A 432 -4.12 -27.15 2.75
N ASN A 433 -4.80 -27.38 3.88
CA ASN A 433 -6.24 -27.64 3.95
C ASN A 433 -7.12 -26.39 3.97
N ASN A 434 -6.57 -25.18 3.83
CA ASN A 434 -7.33 -23.96 3.61
C ASN A 434 -7.89 -23.99 2.17
N ASP A 435 -9.18 -24.22 2.03
CA ASP A 435 -9.89 -24.36 0.75
C ASP A 435 -10.47 -23.01 0.22
N LEU A 436 -10.35 -21.93 1.00
CA LEU A 436 -10.74 -20.55 0.63
C LEU A 436 -9.56 -19.72 0.09
N LYS A 437 -8.34 -20.03 0.51
CA LYS A 437 -7.07 -19.41 0.06
C LYS A 437 -7.00 -17.87 0.21
N GLY A 438 -7.77 -17.25 1.11
CA GLY A 438 -7.81 -15.79 1.30
C GLY A 438 -8.61 -15.04 0.24
N LEU A 439 -9.39 -15.72 -0.62
CA LEU A 439 -10.19 -15.07 -1.65
C LEU A 439 -11.49 -14.47 -1.12
N VAL A 440 -11.96 -14.94 0.00
CA VAL A 440 -13.21 -14.56 0.66
C VAL A 440 -13.02 -14.58 2.16
N PRO A 441 -13.85 -13.85 2.94
CA PRO A 441 -13.78 -13.90 4.40
C PRO A 441 -13.86 -15.32 4.94
N ALA A 442 -12.91 -15.72 5.77
CA ALA A 442 -12.81 -17.06 6.32
C ALA A 442 -13.55 -17.18 7.66
N LEU A 443 -13.85 -18.43 8.10
CA LEU A 443 -14.52 -18.65 9.38
C LEU A 443 -13.54 -18.54 10.54
N GLY A 444 -13.66 -17.53 11.40
CA GLY A 444 -12.72 -17.25 12.48
C GLY A 444 -12.66 -18.32 13.58
N TRP A 445 -13.63 -19.22 13.67
CA TRP A 445 -13.66 -20.35 14.61
C TRP A 445 -13.09 -21.66 14.03
N ASP A 446 -12.63 -21.65 12.76
CA ASP A 446 -12.06 -22.83 12.12
C ASP A 446 -10.55 -22.64 11.89
N ALA A 447 -9.75 -23.36 12.64
CA ALA A 447 -8.30 -23.28 12.59
C ALA A 447 -7.67 -23.62 11.21
N ARG A 448 -8.43 -24.20 10.25
CA ARG A 448 -7.94 -24.42 8.87
C ARG A 448 -7.54 -23.12 8.21
N TYR A 449 -8.25 -22.03 8.53
CA TYR A 449 -8.10 -20.74 7.89
C TYR A 449 -7.05 -19.84 8.53
N ASP A 450 -6.53 -20.22 9.69
CA ASP A 450 -5.44 -19.46 10.32
C ASP A 450 -4.18 -19.50 9.47
N TRP A 451 -3.44 -18.40 9.47
CA TRP A 451 -2.12 -18.37 8.86
C TRP A 451 -1.17 -19.36 9.56
N GLY A 452 -0.45 -20.14 8.75
CA GLY A 452 0.47 -21.17 9.23
C GLY A 452 1.90 -20.67 9.46
N GLY A 453 2.15 -19.37 9.41
CA GLY A 453 3.46 -18.75 9.49
C GLY A 453 3.72 -17.83 8.29
N TRP A 454 4.99 -17.59 7.98
CA TRP A 454 5.45 -16.68 6.96
C TRP A 454 6.29 -17.39 5.90
N LEU A 455 6.17 -16.93 4.66
CA LEU A 455 7.08 -17.34 3.61
C LEU A 455 8.51 -16.97 4.00
N SER A 456 9.45 -17.91 3.82
CA SER A 456 10.86 -17.65 4.13
C SER A 456 11.41 -16.55 3.21
N LEU A 457 12.32 -15.74 3.72
CA LEU A 457 12.92 -14.63 2.99
C LEU A 457 13.66 -15.10 1.72
N ASP A 458 14.24 -16.29 1.73
CA ASP A 458 14.94 -16.88 0.57
C ASP A 458 13.97 -17.43 -0.49
N ALA A 459 12.71 -17.71 -0.12
CA ALA A 459 11.68 -18.11 -1.06
C ALA A 459 10.99 -16.91 -1.73
N LEU A 460 11.20 -15.68 -1.25
CA LEU A 460 10.66 -14.48 -1.89
C LEU A 460 11.19 -14.34 -3.32
N PRO A 461 10.37 -13.82 -4.27
CA PRO A 461 10.82 -13.62 -5.64
C PRO A 461 12.06 -12.71 -5.70
N GLN A 462 13.15 -13.22 -6.27
CA GLN A 462 14.41 -12.48 -6.44
C GLN A 462 15.15 -12.94 -7.69
N LEU A 463 15.96 -12.03 -8.26
CA LEU A 463 16.74 -12.29 -9.47
C LEU A 463 18.03 -11.45 -9.45
N ARG A 464 19.12 -12.01 -9.95
CA ARG A 464 20.41 -11.30 -10.09
C ARG A 464 20.99 -11.60 -11.45
N ASP A 465 21.48 -10.57 -12.12
CA ASP A 465 22.22 -10.61 -13.38
C ASP A 465 21.67 -11.61 -14.41
N PRO A 466 20.37 -11.51 -14.82
CA PRO A 466 19.80 -12.46 -15.77
C PRO A 466 20.50 -12.35 -17.13
N GLU A 467 20.63 -13.48 -17.84
CA GLU A 467 21.29 -13.58 -19.16
C GLU A 467 20.72 -12.59 -20.20
N ARG A 468 19.41 -12.29 -20.11
CA ARG A 468 18.76 -11.31 -20.98
C ARG A 468 19.24 -9.86 -20.77
N GLY A 469 20.03 -9.60 -19.71
CA GLY A 469 20.66 -8.31 -19.44
C GLY A 469 19.74 -7.19 -18.95
N TRP A 470 18.48 -7.48 -18.62
CA TRP A 470 17.54 -6.52 -18.05
C TRP A 470 16.47 -7.19 -17.19
N ILE A 471 15.89 -6.42 -16.29
CA ILE A 471 14.77 -6.79 -15.43
C ILE A 471 13.71 -5.69 -15.55
N ALA A 472 12.43 -6.05 -15.70
CA ALA A 472 11.34 -5.09 -15.78
C ALA A 472 10.12 -5.58 -15.01
N THR A 473 9.39 -4.67 -14.37
CA THR A 473 8.10 -4.96 -13.74
C THR A 473 7.08 -3.86 -14.01
N ALA A 474 5.83 -4.28 -14.22
CA ALA A 474 4.68 -3.41 -14.44
C ALA A 474 3.46 -3.92 -13.66
N ASN A 475 3.67 -4.37 -12.43
CA ASN A 475 2.69 -4.96 -11.49
C ASN A 475 2.10 -6.32 -11.96
N GLN A 476 2.64 -6.91 -13.02
CA GLN A 476 2.22 -8.23 -13.51
C GLN A 476 2.71 -9.34 -12.59
N ARG A 477 2.27 -10.57 -12.84
CA ARG A 477 2.81 -11.76 -12.19
C ARG A 477 4.33 -11.83 -12.36
N VAL A 478 5.04 -11.89 -11.24
CA VAL A 478 6.52 -11.87 -11.19
C VAL A 478 7.14 -13.23 -10.91
N VAL A 479 6.31 -14.27 -10.76
CA VAL A 479 6.74 -15.64 -10.50
C VAL A 479 6.34 -16.58 -11.64
N ALA A 480 7.11 -17.63 -11.84
CA ALA A 480 6.81 -18.67 -12.82
C ALA A 480 5.53 -19.44 -12.45
N ALA A 481 4.95 -20.15 -13.42
CA ALA A 481 3.71 -20.90 -13.21
C ALA A 481 3.83 -22.02 -12.18
N ASP A 482 5.01 -22.56 -12.01
CA ASP A 482 5.36 -23.64 -11.07
C ASP A 482 5.88 -23.13 -9.71
N TYR A 483 5.85 -21.81 -9.47
CA TYR A 483 6.24 -21.26 -8.16
C TYR A 483 5.33 -21.82 -7.06
N PRO A 484 5.89 -22.44 -5.99
CA PRO A 484 5.13 -23.29 -5.09
C PRO A 484 4.29 -22.51 -4.05
N HIS A 485 4.45 -21.18 -3.96
CA HIS A 485 3.81 -20.37 -2.92
C HIS A 485 2.80 -19.41 -3.51
N PHE A 486 1.70 -19.20 -2.80
CA PHE A 486 0.71 -18.20 -3.15
C PHE A 486 1.18 -16.81 -2.69
N LEU A 487 1.17 -15.84 -3.60
CA LEU A 487 1.47 -14.44 -3.30
C LEU A 487 0.20 -13.58 -3.40
N THR A 488 -0.52 -13.69 -4.51
CA THR A 488 -1.77 -12.96 -4.77
C THR A 488 -2.49 -13.56 -5.97
N SER A 489 -3.79 -13.31 -6.06
CA SER A 489 -4.62 -13.56 -7.25
C SER A 489 -4.87 -12.30 -8.09
N GLU A 490 -4.42 -11.14 -7.63
CA GLU A 490 -4.78 -9.81 -8.17
C GLU A 490 -3.63 -9.13 -8.91
N TRP A 491 -2.87 -9.93 -9.69
CA TRP A 491 -1.85 -9.39 -10.57
C TRP A 491 -2.45 -8.50 -11.66
N ALA A 492 -1.76 -7.40 -11.98
CA ALA A 492 -2.12 -6.63 -13.17
C ALA A 492 -1.93 -7.47 -14.44
N LEU A 493 -2.79 -7.27 -15.43
CA LEU A 493 -2.67 -7.94 -16.73
C LEU A 493 -1.34 -7.58 -17.41
N PRO A 494 -0.70 -8.51 -18.15
CA PRO A 494 0.70 -8.39 -18.57
C PRO A 494 0.92 -7.45 -19.79
N TYR A 495 -0.05 -6.62 -20.15
CA TYR A 495 0.03 -5.79 -21.38
C TYR A 495 1.17 -4.77 -21.31
N ARG A 496 1.30 -4.02 -20.21
CA ARG A 496 2.39 -3.05 -20.02
C ARG A 496 3.75 -3.74 -19.95
N GLN A 497 3.83 -4.84 -19.19
CA GLN A 497 5.06 -5.64 -19.11
C GLN A 497 5.52 -6.13 -20.49
N ARG A 498 4.63 -6.76 -21.28
CA ARG A 498 4.94 -7.22 -22.64
C ARG A 498 5.42 -6.08 -23.54
N ARG A 499 4.79 -4.88 -23.41
CA ARG A 499 5.22 -3.72 -24.21
C ARG A 499 6.61 -3.24 -23.82
N ILE A 500 6.90 -3.13 -22.54
CA ILE A 500 8.23 -2.76 -22.03
C ILE A 500 9.28 -3.78 -22.52
N GLU A 501 9.01 -5.08 -22.41
CA GLU A 501 9.92 -6.14 -22.85
C GLU A 501 10.17 -6.11 -24.36
N GLN A 502 9.15 -5.84 -25.18
CA GLN A 502 9.31 -5.64 -26.63
C GLN A 502 10.28 -4.49 -26.94
N LEU A 503 10.16 -3.38 -26.22
CA LEU A 503 10.99 -2.20 -26.43
C LEU A 503 12.42 -2.39 -25.92
N LEU A 504 12.60 -3.00 -24.76
CA LEU A 504 13.92 -3.35 -24.22
C LEU A 504 14.67 -4.34 -25.11
N GLY A 505 13.97 -5.31 -25.70
CA GLY A 505 14.54 -6.29 -26.62
C GLY A 505 14.73 -5.80 -28.06
N ALA A 506 14.26 -4.61 -28.41
CA ALA A 506 14.32 -4.11 -29.79
C ALA A 506 15.74 -3.71 -30.26
N LYS A 507 16.65 -3.46 -29.31
CA LYS A 507 18.02 -3.04 -29.59
C LYS A 507 19.02 -3.83 -28.74
N PRO A 508 20.21 -4.16 -29.25
CA PRO A 508 21.23 -4.87 -28.49
C PRO A 508 21.84 -4.01 -27.39
N LYS A 509 21.81 -2.68 -27.54
CA LYS A 509 22.23 -1.71 -26.54
C LYS A 509 21.28 -0.53 -26.50
N LEU A 510 20.95 -0.10 -25.28
CA LEU A 510 20.01 0.99 -24.99
C LEU A 510 20.77 2.22 -24.47
N SER A 511 20.31 3.39 -24.86
CA SER A 511 20.76 4.69 -24.35
C SER A 511 19.80 5.21 -23.27
N ILE A 512 20.17 6.31 -22.61
CA ILE A 512 19.29 7.04 -21.69
C ILE A 512 18.05 7.55 -22.45
N ASP A 513 18.23 8.04 -23.67
CA ASP A 513 17.12 8.54 -24.50
C ASP A 513 16.17 7.40 -24.91
N ASP A 514 16.68 6.18 -25.14
CA ASP A 514 15.83 5.01 -25.36
C ASP A 514 14.96 4.70 -24.15
N LEU A 515 15.53 4.76 -22.92
CA LEU A 515 14.76 4.54 -21.70
C LEU A 515 13.69 5.62 -21.51
N ALA A 516 14.01 6.87 -21.79
CA ALA A 516 13.04 7.97 -21.75
C ALA A 516 11.93 7.80 -22.79
N ALA A 517 12.27 7.33 -23.99
CA ALA A 517 11.28 7.01 -25.03
C ALA A 517 10.36 5.84 -24.64
N ILE A 518 10.89 4.83 -23.92
CA ILE A 518 10.09 3.72 -23.38
C ILE A 518 9.10 4.25 -22.31
N GLN A 519 9.53 5.16 -21.43
CA GLN A 519 8.63 5.79 -20.45
C GLN A 519 7.51 6.62 -21.11
N ALA A 520 7.80 7.23 -22.26
CA ALA A 520 6.83 8.03 -23.01
C ALA A 520 5.96 7.21 -23.98
N ASP A 521 6.19 5.90 -24.12
CA ASP A 521 5.42 5.04 -25.02
C ASP A 521 3.99 4.86 -24.49
N VAL A 522 3.00 5.15 -25.33
CA VAL A 522 1.57 5.10 -25.00
C VAL A 522 0.83 3.96 -25.70
N LYS A 523 1.54 3.09 -26.42
CA LYS A 523 0.93 2.01 -27.23
C LYS A 523 0.28 0.95 -26.34
N SER A 524 -1.04 0.81 -26.46
CA SER A 524 -1.85 -0.14 -25.69
C SER A 524 -1.99 -1.49 -26.40
N LEU A 525 -1.27 -2.51 -25.93
CA LEU A 525 -1.46 -3.88 -26.43
C LEU A 525 -2.84 -4.44 -26.11
N ALA A 526 -3.47 -4.00 -25.00
CA ALA A 526 -4.84 -4.38 -24.66
C ALA A 526 -5.84 -3.86 -25.69
N ALA A 527 -5.71 -2.59 -26.09
CA ALA A 527 -6.55 -2.01 -27.12
C ALA A 527 -6.39 -2.74 -28.47
N ILE A 528 -5.15 -3.05 -28.85
CA ILE A 528 -4.87 -3.82 -30.09
C ILE A 528 -5.53 -5.19 -30.06
N GLU A 529 -5.45 -5.91 -28.93
CA GLU A 529 -6.06 -7.24 -28.77
C GLU A 529 -7.59 -7.19 -28.81
N MET A 530 -8.20 -6.11 -28.28
CA MET A 530 -9.64 -5.91 -28.29
C MET A 530 -10.19 -5.42 -29.64
N LEU A 531 -9.37 -4.75 -30.44
CA LEU A 531 -9.80 -4.07 -31.68
C LEU A 531 -10.58 -4.98 -32.65
N PRO A 532 -10.17 -6.24 -32.95
CA PRO A 532 -10.93 -7.14 -33.82
C PRO A 532 -12.33 -7.46 -33.31
N TRP A 533 -12.52 -7.48 -31.96
CA TRP A 533 -13.82 -7.72 -31.35
C TRP A 533 -14.72 -6.49 -31.48
N LEU A 534 -14.18 -5.31 -31.19
CA LEU A 534 -14.89 -4.04 -31.32
C LEU A 534 -15.33 -3.78 -32.75
N GLN A 535 -14.48 -4.07 -33.74
CA GLN A 535 -14.80 -3.92 -35.17
C GLN A 535 -15.94 -4.86 -35.63
N ARG A 536 -16.02 -6.07 -35.06
CA ARG A 536 -17.09 -7.04 -35.35
C ARG A 536 -18.38 -6.80 -34.57
N ALA A 537 -18.35 -6.01 -33.53
CA ALA A 537 -19.51 -5.72 -32.71
C ALA A 537 -20.64 -5.09 -33.55
N LYS A 538 -21.89 -5.50 -33.31
CA LYS A 538 -23.10 -4.93 -33.93
C LYS A 538 -23.84 -4.12 -32.87
N SER A 539 -24.31 -2.95 -33.24
CA SER A 539 -25.08 -2.08 -32.36
C SER A 539 -25.98 -1.18 -33.19
N ASP A 540 -27.22 -0.98 -32.72
CA ASP A 540 -28.17 -0.04 -33.30
C ASP A 540 -28.05 1.37 -32.70
N HIS A 541 -27.03 1.60 -31.85
CA HIS A 541 -26.79 2.91 -31.26
C HIS A 541 -26.42 3.93 -32.37
N PRO A 542 -26.94 5.16 -32.35
CA PRO A 542 -26.69 6.17 -33.39
C PRO A 542 -25.20 6.47 -33.64
N LEU A 543 -24.35 6.30 -32.63
CA LEU A 543 -22.89 6.55 -32.73
C LEU A 543 -22.10 5.31 -33.18
N ALA A 544 -22.74 4.15 -33.41
CA ALA A 544 -22.01 2.90 -33.71
C ALA A 544 -21.16 3.00 -34.98
N ALA A 545 -21.68 3.62 -36.04
CA ALA A 545 -20.95 3.82 -37.31
C ALA A 545 -19.73 4.74 -37.10
N ALA A 546 -19.91 5.88 -36.43
CA ALA A 546 -18.84 6.81 -36.15
C ALA A 546 -17.76 6.18 -35.25
N ALA A 547 -18.14 5.39 -34.25
CA ALA A 547 -17.20 4.65 -33.40
C ALA A 547 -16.37 3.65 -34.21
N LYS A 548 -16.99 2.88 -35.11
CA LYS A 548 -16.26 1.95 -36.00
C LYS A 548 -15.28 2.69 -36.90
N GLN A 549 -15.71 3.80 -37.48
CA GLN A 549 -14.85 4.64 -38.34
C GLN A 549 -13.65 5.18 -37.56
N ALA A 550 -13.85 5.59 -36.30
CA ALA A 550 -12.74 6.05 -35.44
C ALA A 550 -11.73 4.94 -35.10
N LEU A 551 -12.16 3.67 -35.15
CA LEU A 551 -11.28 2.51 -34.92
C LEU A 551 -10.58 2.03 -36.21
N GLU A 552 -10.93 2.56 -37.38
CA GLU A 552 -10.25 2.24 -38.61
C GLU A 552 -8.84 2.84 -38.63
N GLY A 553 -7.82 1.99 -38.81
CA GLY A 553 -6.42 2.42 -38.76
C GLY A 553 -5.85 2.73 -37.39
N PHE A 554 -6.66 2.55 -36.28
CA PHE A 554 -6.14 2.71 -34.92
C PHE A 554 -5.05 1.67 -34.62
N ASP A 555 -3.86 2.12 -34.27
CA ASP A 555 -2.67 1.28 -34.04
C ASP A 555 -2.36 1.01 -32.56
N GLY A 556 -3.24 1.45 -31.67
CA GLY A 556 -3.09 1.30 -30.21
C GLY A 556 -2.49 2.50 -29.50
N THR A 557 -2.23 3.62 -30.19
CA THR A 557 -1.68 4.87 -29.61
C THR A 557 -2.72 5.98 -29.48
#